data_ce3b1a847751be38db67dfe5e134184f
#
_entry.id   ce3b1a847751be38db67dfe5e134184f
#
_cell.length_a   1.000
_cell.length_b   1.000
_cell.length_c   1.000
_cell.angle_alpha   90.00
_cell.angle_beta   90.00
_cell.angle_gamma   90.00
#
_symmetry.space_group_name_H-M   'P 1'
#
loop_
_entity.id
_entity.type
_entity.pdbx_description
1 polymer ?
#
loop_
_entity_poly.entity_id
_entity_poly.type
_entity_poly.pdbx_seq_one_letter_code
_entity_poly.pdbx_strand_id
1 'polypeptide(L)'
;RDLHPRVRRQRQMCIRDSPYSLYQEIAIDLLPRRDYISGGVWFFTAEARSVIEGIIDLWMPAAAIRGTATQFLTPTTETTLTIPSTAGNVITVGAYDSSTNTLAPFSGRGYTWNTGQVKPDLVAPGVDITSCAVGGGYESRSGTSMAAPFVSGSCALLMQWGILQNNDPFLYGEKMKAYLIRGARQLPFSVSYPNPQSGYGALCVSNSLTFV
;
A
#
# COMPACT_ATOMS: atom_id res chain seq x y z
N ARG A 1 34.56 1.92 2.50
CA ARG A 1 35.50 1.72 3.63
C ARG A 1 34.95 0.71 4.60
N ASP A 2 35.80 -0.15 5.03
CA ASP A 2 35.57 -1.45 5.63
C ASP A 2 34.76 -1.43 6.92
N LEU A 3 33.52 -1.80 6.80
CA LEU A 3 32.75 -2.25 7.94
C LEU A 3 33.32 -3.58 8.42
N HIS A 4 33.37 -3.78 9.72
CA HIS A 4 33.92 -4.91 10.44
C HIS A 4 33.88 -6.24 9.65
N PRO A 5 34.94 -7.05 9.60
CA PRO A 5 34.98 -8.27 8.77
C PRO A 5 33.86 -9.28 9.06
N ARG A 6 33.26 -9.23 10.23
CA ARG A 6 32.10 -10.08 10.60
C ARG A 6 30.81 -9.71 9.89
N VAL A 7 30.62 -8.44 9.48
CA VAL A 7 29.39 -7.95 8.82
C VAL A 7 29.44 -8.21 7.32
N ARG A 8 30.61 -8.23 6.69
CA ARG A 8 30.79 -8.46 5.24
C ARG A 8 30.23 -9.78 4.74
N ARG A 9 30.10 -10.80 5.58
CA ARG A 9 29.64 -12.14 5.16
C ARG A 9 28.12 -12.35 5.31
N GLN A 10 27.40 -11.38 5.86
CA GLN A 10 25.95 -11.48 6.11
C GLN A 10 25.12 -10.49 5.30
N ARG A 11 25.71 -9.82 4.32
CA ARG A 11 24.97 -8.88 3.46
C ARG A 11 25.45 -8.95 2.02
N GLN A 12 24.51 -8.79 1.14
CA GLN A 12 24.72 -8.44 -0.26
C GLN A 12 24.12 -7.07 -0.50
N MET A 13 24.81 -6.19 -1.19
CA MET A 13 24.35 -4.86 -1.50
C MET A 13 24.47 -4.64 -3.01
N CYS A 14 23.36 -4.28 -3.63
CA CYS A 14 23.29 -3.89 -5.04
C CYS A 14 22.83 -2.44 -5.13
N ILE A 15 23.54 -1.63 -5.87
CA ILE A 15 23.13 -0.26 -6.24
C ILE A 15 22.56 -0.34 -7.64
N ARG A 16 21.34 0.15 -7.80
CA ARG A 16 20.66 0.24 -9.10
C ARG A 16 20.41 1.70 -9.42
N ASP A 17 21.03 2.16 -10.50
CA ASP A 17 20.71 3.45 -11.08
C ASP A 17 19.61 3.23 -12.13
N SER A 18 18.54 4.02 -12.06
CA SER A 18 17.47 3.97 -13.03
C SER A 18 17.64 5.13 -14.02
N PRO A 19 17.66 4.89 -15.34
CA PRO A 19 17.71 5.96 -16.33
C PRO A 19 16.41 6.80 -16.37
N TYR A 20 15.36 6.31 -15.69
CA TYR A 20 14.04 6.94 -15.62
C TYR A 20 13.73 7.60 -14.27
N SER A 21 14.67 7.56 -13.33
CA SER A 21 14.49 8.11 -11.99
C SER A 21 15.74 8.84 -11.52
N LEU A 22 15.54 9.99 -10.88
CA LEU A 22 16.61 10.73 -10.21
C LEU A 22 17.06 10.09 -8.90
N TYR A 23 16.37 9.02 -8.47
CA TYR A 23 16.61 8.33 -7.21
C TYR A 23 17.48 7.09 -7.43
N GLN A 24 18.38 6.87 -6.49
CA GLN A 24 19.16 5.64 -6.41
C GLN A 24 18.45 4.63 -5.52
N GLU A 25 18.36 3.39 -5.96
CA GLU A 25 17.88 2.28 -5.17
C GLU A 25 19.06 1.44 -4.70
N ILE A 26 19.12 1.20 -3.40
CA ILE A 26 20.14 0.34 -2.78
C ILE A 26 19.40 -0.85 -2.16
N ALA A 27 19.52 -2.02 -2.77
CA ALA A 27 19.03 -3.26 -2.19
C ALA A 27 20.08 -3.85 -1.24
N ILE A 28 19.68 -4.13 0.00
CA ILE A 28 20.53 -4.72 1.03
C ILE A 28 19.92 -6.04 1.47
N ASP A 29 20.55 -7.15 1.08
CA ASP A 29 20.16 -8.48 1.51
C ASP A 29 20.99 -8.92 2.72
N LEU A 30 20.32 -9.31 3.80
CA LEU A 30 20.94 -9.92 4.95
C LEU A 30 20.99 -11.43 4.71
N LEU A 31 22.19 -11.94 4.43
CA LEU A 31 22.37 -13.36 4.14
C LEU A 31 22.62 -14.16 5.44
N PRO A 32 21.97 -15.32 5.59
CA PRO A 32 22.19 -16.16 6.76
C PRO A 32 23.62 -16.68 6.79
N ARG A 33 24.19 -16.75 7.97
CA ARG A 33 25.43 -17.48 8.22
C ARG A 33 25.08 -18.88 8.66
N ARG A 34 25.24 -19.89 7.80
CA ARG A 34 24.60 -21.21 7.92
C ARG A 34 23.07 -21.04 7.78
N ASP A 35 22.30 -21.30 8.82
CA ASP A 35 20.82 -21.36 8.75
C ASP A 35 20.13 -20.18 9.46
N TYR A 36 20.87 -19.17 9.92
CA TYR A 36 20.29 -18.02 10.65
C TYR A 36 21.01 -16.71 10.39
N ILE A 37 20.25 -15.62 10.52
CA ILE A 37 20.75 -14.26 10.56
C ILE A 37 20.96 -13.91 12.03
N SER A 38 22.15 -13.36 12.39
CA SER A 38 22.42 -12.96 13.77
C SER A 38 21.41 -11.94 14.25
N GLY A 39 20.75 -12.23 15.37
CA GLY A 39 19.88 -11.28 16.05
C GLY A 39 20.66 -10.08 16.59
N GLY A 40 19.93 -9.01 16.89
CA GLY A 40 20.49 -7.78 17.45
C GLY A 40 20.04 -6.54 16.69
N VAL A 41 20.63 -5.39 17.07
CA VAL A 41 20.37 -4.10 16.40
C VAL A 41 21.36 -3.91 15.27
N TRP A 42 20.82 -3.64 14.08
CA TRP A 42 21.59 -3.36 12.89
C TRP A 42 21.53 -1.85 12.62
N PHE A 43 22.69 -1.26 12.33
CA PHE A 43 22.83 0.15 11.99
C PHE A 43 23.23 0.27 10.52
N PHE A 44 22.52 1.11 9.79
CA PHE A 44 22.88 1.52 8.43
C PHE A 44 23.34 2.97 8.49
N THR A 45 24.57 3.22 8.04
CA THR A 45 25.12 4.56 7.96
C THR A 45 25.32 4.93 6.50
N ALA A 46 24.69 6.02 6.08
CA ALA A 46 24.89 6.61 4.76
C ALA A 46 25.84 7.81 4.87
N GLU A 47 26.94 7.78 4.14
CA GLU A 47 27.88 8.92 4.01
C GLU A 47 27.61 9.62 2.69
N ALA A 48 27.10 10.84 2.75
CA ALA A 48 26.84 11.67 1.59
C ALA A 48 28.14 12.32 1.08
N ARG A 49 28.44 12.14 -0.21
CA ARG A 49 29.58 12.80 -0.87
C ARG A 49 29.14 13.98 -1.74
N SER A 50 28.00 13.85 -2.39
CA SER A 50 27.35 14.89 -3.16
C SER A 50 25.85 14.66 -3.05
N VAL A 51 25.11 15.66 -2.61
CA VAL A 51 23.67 15.54 -2.33
C VAL A 51 22.97 16.74 -2.96
N ILE A 52 21.96 16.46 -3.77
CA ILE A 52 21.04 17.47 -4.29
C ILE A 52 19.83 17.57 -3.36
N GLU A 53 19.23 16.43 -3.01
CA GLU A 53 18.19 16.29 -1.97
C GLU A 53 18.60 15.17 -1.02
N GLY A 54 18.62 15.45 0.29
CA GLY A 54 19.12 14.53 1.32
C GLY A 54 18.03 13.66 1.96
N ILE A 55 17.14 13.09 1.17
CA ILE A 55 16.08 12.20 1.67
C ILE A 55 16.50 10.75 1.47
N ILE A 56 16.38 9.95 2.52
CA ILE A 56 16.64 8.51 2.49
C ILE A 56 15.42 7.80 3.08
N ASP A 57 14.78 6.98 2.25
CA ASP A 57 13.70 6.10 2.67
C ASP A 57 14.19 4.67 2.82
N LEU A 58 13.85 4.03 3.93
CA LEU A 58 14.21 2.64 4.22
C LEU A 58 12.95 1.78 4.22
N TRP A 59 12.97 0.73 3.42
CA TRP A 59 11.86 -0.21 3.29
C TRP A 59 12.29 -1.61 3.73
N MET A 60 11.39 -2.33 4.38
CA MET A 60 11.57 -3.74 4.70
C MET A 60 10.47 -4.58 4.04
N PRO A 61 10.76 -5.85 3.72
CA PRO A 61 9.73 -6.80 3.29
C PRO A 61 8.59 -6.91 4.31
N ALA A 62 7.41 -7.34 3.86
CA ALA A 62 6.27 -7.58 4.72
C ALA A 62 6.60 -8.57 5.86
N ALA A 63 5.90 -8.45 6.99
CA ALA A 63 6.14 -9.29 8.16
C ALA A 63 6.03 -10.79 7.88
N ALA A 64 5.22 -11.19 6.92
CA ALA A 64 5.11 -12.58 6.46
C ALA A 64 6.41 -13.15 5.87
N ILE A 65 7.29 -12.28 5.36
CA ILE A 65 8.59 -12.67 4.77
C ILE A 65 9.71 -12.54 5.81
N ARG A 66 9.77 -11.41 6.53
CA ARG A 66 10.86 -11.08 7.46
C ARG A 66 10.67 -11.60 8.88
N GLY A 67 9.49 -12.11 9.21
CA GLY A 67 9.07 -12.40 10.58
C GLY A 67 8.66 -11.13 11.37
N THR A 68 7.91 -11.32 12.44
CA THR A 68 7.37 -10.22 13.25
C THR A 68 8.40 -9.59 14.19
N ALA A 69 9.47 -10.32 14.51
CA ALA A 69 10.54 -9.85 15.42
C ALA A 69 11.47 -8.81 14.77
N THR A 70 11.56 -8.78 13.43
CA THR A 70 12.41 -7.82 12.71
C THR A 70 11.60 -6.57 12.41
N GLN A 71 12.03 -5.42 12.90
CA GLN A 71 11.32 -4.15 12.71
C GLN A 71 12.28 -2.96 12.79
N PHE A 72 11.86 -1.83 12.25
CA PHE A 72 12.56 -0.56 12.52
C PHE A 72 12.35 -0.16 13.98
N LEU A 73 13.36 0.43 14.61
CA LEU A 73 13.24 0.94 15.99
C LEU A 73 12.30 2.14 16.04
N THR A 74 12.33 2.99 15.02
CA THR A 74 11.48 4.19 14.88
C THR A 74 10.82 4.20 13.51
N PRO A 75 9.77 3.38 13.28
CA PRO A 75 9.07 3.37 12.01
C PRO A 75 8.24 4.64 11.83
N THR A 76 8.10 5.09 10.58
CA THR A 76 7.09 6.09 10.21
C THR A 76 5.81 5.40 9.74
N THR A 77 4.67 6.05 9.95
CA THR A 77 3.38 5.61 9.41
C THR A 77 3.02 6.32 8.11
N GLU A 78 3.73 7.39 7.79
CA GLU A 78 3.49 8.19 6.59
C GLU A 78 4.33 7.67 5.42
N THR A 79 3.85 7.91 4.19
CA THR A 79 4.54 7.53 2.95
C THR A 79 4.84 6.01 2.89
N THR A 80 3.86 5.19 3.29
CA THR A 80 4.02 3.73 3.39
C THR A 80 3.39 2.96 2.23
N LEU A 81 3.02 3.65 1.16
CA LEU A 81 2.51 3.04 -0.06
C LEU A 81 3.63 2.40 -0.88
N THR A 82 3.36 1.22 -1.41
CA THR A 82 4.31 0.46 -2.23
C THR A 82 3.92 0.47 -3.71
N ILE A 83 4.84 0.11 -4.59
CA ILE A 83 4.56 -0.10 -6.02
C ILE A 83 3.69 -1.37 -6.15
N PRO A 84 2.63 -1.35 -6.99
CA PRO A 84 2.22 -0.31 -7.96
C PRO A 84 1.21 0.72 -7.43
N SER A 85 0.87 0.71 -6.14
CA SER A 85 -0.18 1.56 -5.57
C SER A 85 0.10 3.06 -5.67
N THR A 86 1.35 3.46 -5.89
CA THR A 86 1.75 4.85 -6.11
C THR A 86 1.51 5.37 -7.52
N ALA A 87 1.13 4.50 -8.46
CA ALA A 87 0.83 4.93 -9.83
C ALA A 87 -0.46 5.76 -9.90
N GLY A 88 -0.47 6.82 -10.73
CA GLY A 88 -1.57 7.79 -10.82
C GLY A 88 -2.90 7.18 -11.26
N ASN A 89 -2.85 6.35 -12.31
CA ASN A 89 -4.06 5.84 -12.97
C ASN A 89 -4.66 4.58 -12.35
N VAL A 90 -3.99 3.96 -11.36
CA VAL A 90 -4.54 2.81 -10.64
C VAL A 90 -5.50 3.26 -9.54
N ILE A 91 -6.46 2.42 -9.20
CA ILE A 91 -7.30 2.59 -8.02
C ILE A 91 -6.57 1.95 -6.84
N THR A 92 -6.04 2.78 -5.96
CA THR A 92 -5.33 2.34 -4.75
C THR A 92 -6.29 2.21 -3.59
N VAL A 93 -6.30 1.05 -2.96
CA VAL A 93 -7.25 0.70 -1.91
C VAL A 93 -6.54 0.52 -0.58
N GLY A 94 -6.92 1.32 0.41
CA GLY A 94 -6.57 1.10 1.80
C GLY A 94 -7.59 0.20 2.50
N ALA A 95 -7.33 -0.13 3.77
CA ALA A 95 -8.18 -0.99 4.56
C ALA A 95 -8.71 -0.28 5.82
N TYR A 96 -9.97 -0.52 6.15
CA TYR A 96 -10.56 -0.15 7.43
C TYR A 96 -11.27 -1.34 8.07
N ASP A 97 -11.45 -1.27 9.38
CA ASP A 97 -12.28 -2.21 10.12
C ASP A 97 -13.75 -1.77 10.08
N SER A 98 -14.59 -2.56 9.44
CA SER A 98 -16.01 -2.25 9.28
C SER A 98 -16.83 -2.44 10.56
N SER A 99 -16.32 -3.19 11.53
CA SER A 99 -16.99 -3.41 12.82
C SER A 99 -16.87 -2.19 13.75
N THR A 100 -15.72 -1.57 13.74
CA THR A 100 -15.39 -0.40 14.58
C THR A 100 -15.41 0.92 13.81
N ASN A 101 -15.45 0.88 12.48
CA ASN A 101 -15.27 2.02 11.58
C ASN A 101 -13.95 2.78 11.84
N THR A 102 -12.86 2.06 12.11
CA THR A 102 -11.52 2.63 12.32
C THR A 102 -10.56 2.22 11.20
N LEU A 103 -9.53 3.04 10.95
CA LEU A 103 -8.50 2.69 9.98
C LEU A 103 -7.73 1.45 10.45
N ALA A 104 -7.51 0.50 9.54
CA ALA A 104 -6.70 -0.67 9.84
C ALA A 104 -5.22 -0.26 10.06
N PRO A 105 -4.55 -0.73 11.13
CA PRO A 105 -3.18 -0.31 11.44
C PRO A 105 -2.16 -0.63 10.36
N PHE A 106 -2.42 -1.66 9.57
CA PHE A 106 -1.57 -2.10 8.45
C PHE A 106 -1.89 -1.41 7.12
N SER A 107 -2.91 -0.55 7.06
CA SER A 107 -3.26 0.18 5.85
C SER A 107 -2.14 1.14 5.46
N GLY A 108 -1.68 1.05 4.22
CA GLY A 108 -0.71 1.99 3.66
C GLY A 108 -1.28 3.42 3.65
N ARG A 109 -0.42 4.38 3.91
CA ARG A 109 -0.76 5.80 4.03
C ARG A 109 0.16 6.65 3.20
N GLY A 110 -0.32 7.75 2.75
CA GLY A 110 0.54 8.74 2.21
C GLY A 110 -0.12 9.72 1.31
N TYR A 111 0.69 10.76 1.04
CA TYR A 111 0.76 11.27 -0.30
C TYR A 111 1.80 10.45 -1.07
N THR A 112 1.64 10.35 -2.39
CA THR A 112 2.74 9.83 -3.20
C THR A 112 3.93 10.76 -3.09
N TRP A 113 5.08 10.18 -2.85
CA TRP A 113 6.28 10.90 -2.51
C TRP A 113 6.69 11.94 -3.57
N ASN A 114 6.72 11.53 -4.84
CA ASN A 114 7.22 12.37 -5.94
C ASN A 114 6.18 13.30 -6.55
N THR A 115 4.90 12.99 -6.43
CA THR A 115 3.82 13.75 -7.08
C THR A 115 2.86 14.43 -6.11
N GLY A 116 2.96 14.12 -4.82
CA GLY A 116 2.07 14.66 -3.79
C GLY A 116 0.61 14.26 -3.96
N GLN A 117 0.31 13.24 -4.79
CA GLN A 117 -1.06 12.78 -5.00
C GLN A 117 -1.62 12.14 -3.75
N VAL A 118 -2.89 12.39 -3.49
CA VAL A 118 -3.61 11.70 -2.41
C VAL A 118 -3.75 10.22 -2.75
N LYS A 119 -3.25 9.37 -1.85
CA LYS A 119 -3.36 7.92 -1.89
C LYS A 119 -3.47 7.39 -0.44
N PRO A 120 -4.22 6.31 -0.20
CA PRO A 120 -5.02 5.55 -1.17
C PRO A 120 -6.12 6.42 -1.79
N ASP A 121 -6.73 5.97 -2.91
CA ASP A 121 -7.86 6.68 -3.49
C ASP A 121 -9.10 6.54 -2.59
N LEU A 122 -9.30 5.34 -2.04
CA LEU A 122 -10.38 5.03 -1.08
C LEU A 122 -10.01 3.84 -0.21
N VAL A 123 -10.81 3.60 0.82
CA VAL A 123 -10.66 2.44 1.69
C VAL A 123 -11.86 1.50 1.57
N ALA A 124 -11.63 0.21 1.80
CA ALA A 124 -12.67 -0.81 1.86
C ALA A 124 -12.48 -1.71 3.10
N PRO A 125 -13.48 -2.51 3.51
CA PRO A 125 -13.34 -3.44 4.61
C PRO A 125 -12.16 -4.39 4.39
N GLY A 126 -11.27 -4.50 5.38
CA GLY A 126 -10.06 -5.33 5.25
C GLY A 126 -9.66 -6.03 6.54
N VAL A 127 -10.49 -6.00 7.58
CA VAL A 127 -10.26 -6.67 8.86
C VAL A 127 -11.29 -7.78 9.05
N ASP A 128 -10.81 -8.97 9.37
CA ASP A 128 -11.63 -10.17 9.62
C ASP A 128 -12.63 -10.50 8.50
N ILE A 129 -12.16 -10.42 7.28
CA ILE A 129 -12.96 -10.70 6.09
C ILE A 129 -13.05 -12.20 5.85
N THR A 130 -14.25 -12.74 5.96
CA THR A 130 -14.53 -14.15 5.68
C THR A 130 -14.69 -14.38 4.19
N SER A 131 -13.95 -15.34 3.65
CA SER A 131 -14.01 -15.76 2.25
C SER A 131 -13.72 -17.26 2.11
N CYS A 132 -13.82 -17.77 0.88
CA CYS A 132 -13.55 -19.18 0.57
C CYS A 132 -12.11 -19.55 0.92
N ALA A 133 -11.94 -20.69 1.57
CA ALA A 133 -10.64 -21.26 1.93
C ALA A 133 -10.14 -22.24 0.88
N VAL A 134 -8.82 -22.38 0.79
CA VAL A 134 -8.18 -23.42 -0.05
C VAL A 134 -8.55 -24.79 0.50
N GLY A 135 -9.01 -25.69 -0.37
CA GLY A 135 -9.47 -27.02 0.03
C GLY A 135 -10.95 -27.09 0.47
N GLY A 136 -11.67 -25.97 0.41
CA GLY A 136 -13.10 -25.86 0.73
C GLY A 136 -13.38 -25.25 2.11
N GLY A 137 -14.63 -24.83 2.32
CA GLY A 137 -15.06 -24.10 3.51
C GLY A 137 -14.74 -22.60 3.45
N TYR A 138 -14.67 -21.98 4.62
CA TYR A 138 -14.45 -20.55 4.76
C TYR A 138 -13.37 -20.26 5.79
N GLU A 139 -12.63 -19.19 5.58
CA GLU A 139 -11.65 -18.66 6.54
C GLU A 139 -11.73 -17.13 6.61
N SER A 140 -11.32 -16.57 7.75
CA SER A 140 -11.25 -15.13 7.95
C SER A 140 -9.81 -14.65 7.85
N ARG A 141 -9.59 -13.56 7.10
CA ARG A 141 -8.27 -12.94 6.92
C ARG A 141 -8.37 -11.43 7.01
N SER A 142 -7.25 -10.80 7.40
CA SER A 142 -7.11 -9.34 7.45
C SER A 142 -5.97 -8.88 6.56
N GLY A 143 -6.17 -7.76 5.85
CA GLY A 143 -5.17 -7.16 4.96
C GLY A 143 -5.79 -6.25 3.91
N THR A 144 -5.00 -5.38 3.31
CA THR A 144 -5.41 -4.59 2.13
C THR A 144 -5.72 -5.49 0.93
N SER A 145 -5.13 -6.70 0.89
CA SER A 145 -5.46 -7.76 -0.08
C SER A 145 -6.90 -8.25 0.04
N MET A 146 -7.54 -8.09 1.20
CA MET A 146 -8.95 -8.41 1.44
C MET A 146 -9.84 -7.21 1.12
N ALA A 147 -9.34 -6.00 1.23
CA ALA A 147 -10.03 -4.77 0.86
C ALA A 147 -10.13 -4.58 -0.67
N ALA A 148 -9.08 -4.88 -1.41
CA ALA A 148 -9.02 -4.70 -2.85
C ALA A 148 -10.13 -5.44 -3.64
N PRO A 149 -10.50 -6.70 -3.34
CA PRO A 149 -11.59 -7.42 -4.01
C PRO A 149 -12.96 -6.74 -3.91
N PHE A 150 -13.26 -6.02 -2.82
CA PHE A 150 -14.50 -5.24 -2.72
C PHE A 150 -14.56 -4.16 -3.80
N VAL A 151 -13.44 -3.48 -4.05
CA VAL A 151 -13.36 -2.46 -5.09
C VAL A 151 -13.42 -3.10 -6.48
N SER A 152 -12.73 -4.23 -6.71
CA SER A 152 -12.78 -4.95 -7.98
C SER A 152 -14.20 -5.45 -8.29
N GLY A 153 -14.91 -6.00 -7.30
CA GLY A 153 -16.32 -6.40 -7.45
C GLY A 153 -17.23 -5.21 -7.72
N SER A 154 -16.98 -4.07 -7.09
CA SER A 154 -17.70 -2.82 -7.33
C SER A 154 -17.48 -2.30 -8.74
N CYS A 155 -16.25 -2.39 -9.25
CA CYS A 155 -15.95 -2.08 -10.64
C CYS A 155 -16.73 -2.97 -11.61
N ALA A 156 -16.84 -4.28 -11.34
CA ALA A 156 -17.61 -5.20 -12.16
C ALA A 156 -19.10 -4.84 -12.18
N LEU A 157 -19.67 -4.45 -11.03
CA LEU A 157 -21.07 -3.98 -10.96
C LEU A 157 -21.27 -2.67 -11.73
N LEU A 158 -20.35 -1.72 -11.64
CA LEU A 158 -20.38 -0.50 -12.42
C LEU A 158 -20.26 -0.78 -13.94
N MET A 159 -19.41 -1.73 -14.33
CA MET A 159 -19.29 -2.15 -15.73
C MET A 159 -20.59 -2.82 -16.23
N GLN A 160 -21.21 -3.66 -15.43
CA GLN A 160 -22.50 -4.26 -15.75
C GLN A 160 -23.56 -3.18 -15.97
N TRP A 161 -23.68 -2.26 -15.03
CA TRP A 161 -24.63 -1.15 -15.12
C TRP A 161 -24.33 -0.23 -16.31
N GLY A 162 -23.08 0.22 -16.47
CA GLY A 162 -22.69 1.17 -17.51
C GLY A 162 -22.68 0.55 -18.90
N ILE A 163 -21.88 -0.49 -19.09
CA ILE A 163 -21.61 -1.05 -20.42
C ILE A 163 -22.72 -2.02 -20.85
N LEU A 164 -23.04 -3.04 -20.01
CA LEU A 164 -23.99 -4.06 -20.43
C LEU A 164 -25.44 -3.56 -20.45
N GLN A 165 -25.82 -2.68 -19.52
CA GLN A 165 -27.15 -2.07 -19.48
C GLN A 165 -27.23 -0.76 -20.29
N ASN A 166 -26.13 -0.37 -20.96
CA ASN A 166 -26.06 0.80 -21.85
C ASN A 166 -26.37 2.14 -21.17
N ASN A 167 -26.14 2.26 -19.85
CA ASN A 167 -26.28 3.54 -19.14
C ASN A 167 -25.06 4.44 -19.35
N ASP A 168 -23.87 3.86 -19.47
CA ASP A 168 -22.62 4.53 -19.79
C ASP A 168 -21.71 3.60 -20.62
N PRO A 169 -21.95 3.48 -21.94
CA PRO A 169 -21.22 2.57 -22.81
C PRO A 169 -19.72 2.85 -22.90
N PHE A 170 -19.31 4.09 -22.59
CA PHE A 170 -17.93 4.53 -22.64
C PHE A 170 -17.26 4.55 -21.24
N LEU A 171 -17.74 3.72 -20.32
CA LEU A 171 -17.15 3.56 -19.01
C LEU A 171 -15.75 2.93 -19.12
N TYR A 172 -14.72 3.66 -18.69
CA TYR A 172 -13.32 3.22 -18.67
C TYR A 172 -12.69 3.47 -17.30
N GLY A 173 -11.44 3.01 -17.08
CA GLY A 173 -10.81 2.95 -15.78
C GLY A 173 -10.79 4.26 -14.99
N GLU A 174 -10.42 5.38 -15.62
CA GLU A 174 -10.37 6.68 -14.94
C GLU A 174 -11.75 7.19 -14.57
N LYS A 175 -12.73 7.01 -15.46
CA LYS A 175 -14.14 7.38 -15.21
C LYS A 175 -14.72 6.52 -14.08
N MET A 176 -14.43 5.23 -14.08
CA MET A 176 -14.81 4.31 -13.01
C MET A 176 -14.20 4.74 -11.66
N LYS A 177 -12.92 5.10 -11.66
CA LYS A 177 -12.25 5.65 -10.47
C LYS A 177 -12.95 6.91 -9.97
N ALA A 178 -13.32 7.82 -10.89
CA ALA A 178 -14.05 9.05 -10.55
C ALA A 178 -15.42 8.76 -9.92
N TYR A 179 -16.16 7.78 -10.44
CA TYR A 179 -17.45 7.37 -9.88
C TYR A 179 -17.32 6.81 -8.46
N LEU A 180 -16.35 5.93 -8.25
CA LEU A 180 -16.08 5.36 -6.93
C LEU A 180 -15.67 6.43 -5.91
N ILE A 181 -14.81 7.37 -6.31
CA ILE A 181 -14.37 8.49 -5.47
C ILE A 181 -15.56 9.40 -5.12
N ARG A 182 -16.38 9.75 -6.11
CA ARG A 182 -17.54 10.62 -5.90
C ARG A 182 -18.60 10.00 -4.99
N GLY A 183 -18.77 8.68 -5.08
CA GLY A 183 -19.69 7.92 -4.23
C GLY A 183 -19.11 7.53 -2.86
N ALA A 184 -17.86 7.84 -2.58
CA ALA A 184 -17.21 7.41 -1.34
C ALA A 184 -17.90 7.98 -0.10
N ARG A 185 -18.04 7.12 0.91
CA ARG A 185 -18.68 7.46 2.19
C ARG A 185 -17.65 7.98 3.18
N GLN A 186 -17.98 9.04 3.90
CA GLN A 186 -17.15 9.53 4.99
C GLN A 186 -17.14 8.57 6.17
N LEU A 187 -16.00 8.44 6.83
CA LEU A 187 -15.80 7.62 8.01
C LEU A 187 -15.59 8.50 9.25
N PRO A 188 -16.07 8.08 10.43
CA PRO A 188 -16.07 8.93 11.63
C PRO A 188 -14.67 9.28 12.17
N PHE A 189 -13.64 8.49 11.80
CA PHE A 189 -12.28 8.74 12.24
C PHE A 189 -11.54 9.83 11.43
N SER A 190 -12.13 10.29 10.33
CA SER A 190 -11.49 11.30 9.45
C SER A 190 -12.27 12.61 9.50
N VAL A 191 -11.57 13.70 9.78
CA VAL A 191 -12.17 15.04 9.91
C VAL A 191 -12.29 15.73 8.55
N SER A 192 -11.40 15.42 7.63
CA SER A 192 -11.35 16.06 6.31
C SER A 192 -11.10 15.05 5.18
N TYR A 193 -11.60 15.36 4.00
CA TYR A 193 -11.42 14.57 2.77
C TYR A 193 -11.05 15.49 1.61
N PRO A 194 -10.15 15.07 0.68
CA PRO A 194 -9.36 13.86 0.78
C PRO A 194 -8.22 13.94 1.81
N ASN A 195 -7.74 12.81 2.30
CA ASN A 195 -6.63 12.73 3.27
C ASN A 195 -5.72 11.51 3.01
N PRO A 196 -4.48 11.50 3.53
CA PRO A 196 -3.52 10.44 3.24
C PRO A 196 -3.83 9.09 3.92
N GLN A 197 -4.84 8.97 4.76
CA GLN A 197 -5.18 7.75 5.48
C GLN A 197 -6.31 6.97 4.80
N SER A 198 -7.36 7.67 4.39
CA SER A 198 -8.57 7.07 3.81
C SER A 198 -8.90 7.59 2.40
N GLY A 199 -8.02 8.39 1.81
CA GLY A 199 -8.25 8.98 0.51
C GLY A 199 -9.51 9.84 0.48
N TYR A 200 -10.39 9.52 -0.44
CA TYR A 200 -11.68 10.18 -0.60
C TYR A 200 -12.79 9.57 0.27
N GLY A 201 -12.51 8.52 1.04
CA GLY A 201 -13.46 7.87 1.94
C GLY A 201 -13.59 6.37 1.72
N ALA A 202 -14.61 5.77 2.33
CA ALA A 202 -14.91 4.35 2.21
C ALA A 202 -15.75 4.06 0.96
N LEU A 203 -15.45 2.94 0.31
CA LEU A 203 -16.21 2.42 -0.81
C LEU A 203 -17.72 2.37 -0.50
N CYS A 204 -18.53 2.91 -1.42
CA CYS A 204 -19.98 2.81 -1.38
C CYS A 204 -20.56 2.74 -2.80
N VAL A 205 -20.83 1.53 -3.29
CA VAL A 205 -21.35 1.29 -4.65
C VAL A 205 -22.70 1.96 -4.88
N SER A 206 -23.58 1.89 -3.88
CA SER A 206 -24.91 2.51 -3.97
C SER A 206 -24.79 4.01 -4.26
N ASN A 207 -23.95 4.73 -3.52
CA ASN A 207 -23.73 6.15 -3.78
C ASN A 207 -23.08 6.36 -5.15
N SER A 208 -22.13 5.51 -5.55
CA SER A 208 -21.47 5.64 -6.85
C SER A 208 -22.46 5.56 -8.02
N LEU A 209 -23.52 4.78 -7.89
CA LEU A 209 -24.58 4.65 -8.88
C LEU A 209 -25.60 5.80 -8.88
N THR A 210 -25.72 6.54 -7.78
CA THR A 210 -26.67 7.67 -7.71
C THR A 210 -26.15 8.97 -8.31
N PHE A 211 -24.86 9.05 -8.56
CA PHE A 211 -24.20 10.25 -9.13
C PHE A 211 -23.91 10.13 -10.63
N VAL A 212 -24.49 9.15 -11.27
CA VAL A 212 -24.29 8.86 -12.70
C VAL A 212 -25.48 9.27 -13.53
#